data_0f236bd19d4706254a174a29d83023ed
#
_entry.id   0f236bd19d4706254a174a29d83023ed
#
_cell.length_a   1.000
_cell.length_b   1.000
_cell.length_c   1.000
_cell.angle_alpha   90.00
_cell.angle_beta   90.00
_cell.angle_gamma   90.00
#
_symmetry.space_group_name_H-M   'P 1'
#
loop_
_entity.id
_entity.type
_entity.pdbx_description
1 polymer ?
#
loop_
_entity_poly.entity_id
_entity_poly.type
_entity_poly.pdbx_seq_one_letter_code
_entity_poly.pdbx_strand_id
1 'polypeptide(L)'
;MKKILFVAFAFAAIAVSAAVSEKVVLWRNGDNGIKSFRIPALCTAPNGDLVVACDARKNNAGDLNVFQPINITLRRSTDGGKTWTKPENSWTWTWNDKEKWSGSDPSFIVDEKAKKIFLFYNVWKWEDTKTWDNNVYRFYVQESSDNGKTWSKPRDISADISFPE
;
A
#
# COMPACT_ATOMS: atom_id res chain seq x y z
N MET A 1 -63.37 -23.59 29.93
CA MET A 1 -62.79 -22.27 29.54
C MET A 1 -61.32 -22.42 29.27
N LYS A 2 -60.86 -22.39 28.02
CA LYS A 2 -59.43 -22.47 27.62
C LYS A 2 -58.83 -21.08 27.70
N LYS A 3 -57.83 -20.89 28.55
CA LYS A 3 -57.02 -19.66 28.61
C LYS A 3 -56.01 -19.66 27.46
N ILE A 4 -56.11 -18.69 26.55
CA ILE A 4 -55.15 -18.46 25.48
C ILE A 4 -54.10 -17.51 26.04
N LEU A 5 -52.83 -17.99 26.11
CA LEU A 5 -51.68 -17.21 26.52
C LEU A 5 -51.09 -16.51 25.29
N PHE A 6 -51.22 -15.19 25.21
CA PHE A 6 -50.51 -14.40 24.19
C PHE A 6 -49.08 -14.12 24.65
N VAL A 7 -48.10 -14.66 23.92
CA VAL A 7 -46.68 -14.32 24.12
C VAL A 7 -46.38 -13.19 23.10
N ALA A 8 -46.18 -11.99 23.61
CA ALA A 8 -45.75 -10.84 22.79
C ALA A 8 -44.21 -10.90 22.64
N PHE A 9 -43.73 -11.14 21.43
CA PHE A 9 -42.33 -10.96 21.10
C PHE A 9 -42.05 -9.49 20.84
N ALA A 10 -41.31 -8.85 21.72
CA ALA A 10 -40.76 -7.51 21.48
C ALA A 10 -39.50 -7.64 20.61
N PHE A 11 -39.59 -7.20 19.36
CA PHE A 11 -38.42 -7.01 18.49
C PHE A 11 -37.73 -5.70 18.89
N ALA A 12 -36.59 -5.79 19.54
CA ALA A 12 -35.70 -4.65 19.71
C ALA A 12 -34.98 -4.39 18.39
N ALA A 13 -35.39 -3.35 17.67
CA ALA A 13 -34.64 -2.87 16.51
C ALA A 13 -33.33 -2.22 16.99
N ILE A 14 -32.21 -2.90 16.80
CA ILE A 14 -30.89 -2.29 17.00
C ILE A 14 -30.65 -1.37 15.83
N ALA A 15 -30.83 -0.06 16.01
CA ALA A 15 -30.41 0.95 15.06
C ALA A 15 -28.86 0.98 15.06
N VAL A 16 -28.23 0.32 14.09
CA VAL A 16 -26.82 0.50 13.81
C VAL A 16 -26.66 1.86 13.13
N SER A 17 -26.40 2.90 13.90
CA SER A 17 -25.93 4.17 13.37
C SER A 17 -24.53 3.95 12.84
N ALA A 18 -24.36 3.92 11.51
CA ALA A 18 -23.06 4.04 10.90
C ALA A 18 -22.54 5.46 11.17
N ALA A 19 -21.82 5.64 12.28
CA ALA A 19 -21.09 6.87 12.50
C ALA A 19 -20.10 7.01 11.35
N VAL A 20 -20.23 8.07 10.56
CA VAL A 20 -19.23 8.45 9.57
C VAL A 20 -17.96 8.69 10.36
N SER A 21 -16.98 7.79 10.23
CA SER A 21 -15.71 7.92 10.92
C SER A 21 -15.02 9.21 10.45
N GLU A 22 -14.44 9.93 11.41
CA GLU A 22 -13.67 11.12 11.13
C GLU A 22 -12.56 10.82 10.10
N LYS A 23 -12.39 11.70 9.10
CA LYS A 23 -11.38 11.49 8.06
C LYS A 23 -9.98 11.65 8.66
N VAL A 24 -9.17 10.62 8.56
CA VAL A 24 -7.75 10.66 8.94
C VAL A 24 -6.91 10.94 7.72
N VAL A 25 -6.12 12.02 7.76
CA VAL A 25 -5.16 12.35 6.69
C VAL A 25 -3.85 11.65 6.97
N LEU A 26 -3.47 10.70 6.12
CA LEU A 26 -2.24 9.91 6.29
C LEU A 26 -1.00 10.63 5.77
N TRP A 27 -1.11 11.33 4.64
CA TRP A 27 -0.03 12.11 4.03
C TRP A 27 -0.59 13.40 3.45
N ARG A 28 0.21 14.45 3.52
CA ARG A 28 -0.06 15.72 2.85
C ARG A 28 1.05 16.00 1.86
N ASN A 29 0.71 16.50 0.70
CA ASN A 29 1.70 16.98 -0.26
C ASN A 29 2.59 18.03 0.41
N GLY A 30 3.91 17.87 0.28
CA GLY A 30 4.92 18.68 0.98
C GLY A 30 5.49 18.04 2.24
N ASP A 31 4.83 17.05 2.86
CA ASP A 31 5.35 16.35 4.04
C ASP A 31 6.71 15.70 3.72
N ASN A 32 7.69 15.91 4.60
CA ASN A 32 9.05 15.36 4.50
C ASN A 32 9.74 15.65 3.14
N GLY A 33 9.39 16.76 2.49
CA GLY A 33 9.95 17.15 1.20
C GLY A 33 9.42 16.31 0.02
N ILE A 34 8.35 15.55 0.22
CA ILE A 34 7.66 14.81 -0.85
C ILE A 34 6.62 15.70 -1.48
N LYS A 35 6.78 15.96 -2.78
CA LYS A 35 5.89 16.88 -3.51
C LYS A 35 4.48 16.34 -3.69
N SER A 36 4.33 15.02 -3.87
CA SER A 36 3.03 14.39 -4.10
C SER A 36 2.99 12.96 -3.60
N PHE A 37 1.85 12.58 -3.02
CA PHE A 37 1.53 11.20 -2.66
C PHE A 37 0.39 10.72 -3.56
N ARG A 38 0.58 9.57 -4.24
CA ARG A 38 -0.38 9.02 -5.20
C ARG A 38 -0.46 7.50 -5.12
N ILE A 39 -1.45 6.92 -5.83
CA ILE A 39 -1.63 5.48 -6.02
C ILE A 39 -1.68 4.74 -4.68
N PRO A 40 -2.65 5.04 -3.80
CA PRO A 40 -2.75 4.37 -2.52
C PRO A 40 -3.25 2.93 -2.67
N ALA A 41 -2.68 2.01 -1.90
CA ALA A 41 -3.15 0.66 -1.67
C ALA A 41 -3.37 0.44 -0.17
N LEU A 42 -4.39 -0.34 0.20
CA LEU A 42 -4.73 -0.66 1.59
C LEU A 42 -5.03 -2.15 1.70
N CYS A 43 -4.57 -2.79 2.76
CA CYS A 43 -4.99 -4.13 3.13
C CYS A 43 -5.25 -4.24 4.65
N THR A 44 -5.97 -5.29 5.02
CA THR A 44 -6.09 -5.76 6.41
C THR A 44 -5.13 -6.93 6.58
N ALA A 45 -4.21 -6.81 7.51
CA ALA A 45 -3.27 -7.87 7.87
C ALA A 45 -3.98 -9.05 8.56
N PRO A 46 -3.40 -10.26 8.60
CA PRO A 46 -4.01 -11.45 9.22
C PRO A 46 -4.39 -11.30 10.70
N ASN A 47 -3.83 -10.35 11.40
CA ASN A 47 -4.18 -10.04 12.80
C ASN A 47 -5.20 -8.89 12.94
N GLY A 48 -5.72 -8.35 11.84
CA GLY A 48 -6.67 -7.23 11.82
C GLY A 48 -6.04 -5.83 11.74
N ASP A 49 -4.72 -5.70 11.78
CA ASP A 49 -4.03 -4.42 11.55
C ASP A 49 -4.28 -3.91 10.13
N LEU A 50 -4.32 -2.60 9.97
CA LEU A 50 -4.40 -1.99 8.65
C LEU A 50 -3.00 -1.60 8.17
N VAL A 51 -2.70 -1.92 6.90
CA VAL A 51 -1.44 -1.53 6.25
C VAL A 51 -1.78 -0.77 4.99
N VAL A 52 -1.22 0.43 4.84
CA VAL A 52 -1.43 1.28 3.69
C VAL A 52 -0.09 1.64 3.06
N ALA A 53 -0.05 1.66 1.73
CA ALA A 53 1.10 2.07 0.93
C ALA A 53 0.70 3.14 -0.08
N CYS A 54 1.63 3.98 -0.49
CA CYS A 54 1.46 4.84 -1.66
C CYS A 54 2.82 5.25 -2.25
N ASP A 55 2.78 5.81 -3.46
CA ASP A 55 3.93 6.48 -4.06
C ASP A 55 4.28 7.75 -3.31
N ALA A 56 5.53 7.88 -2.90
CA ALA A 56 6.11 9.13 -2.42
C ALA A 56 6.94 9.76 -3.55
N ARG A 57 6.33 10.67 -4.33
CA ARG A 57 6.91 11.34 -5.51
C ARG A 57 7.63 12.61 -5.10
N LYS A 58 8.95 12.65 -5.26
CA LYS A 58 9.76 13.70 -4.63
C LYS A 58 9.61 15.06 -5.30
N ASN A 59 9.59 15.13 -6.62
CA ASN A 59 9.76 16.40 -7.33
C ASN A 59 8.46 17.01 -7.88
N ASN A 60 7.49 16.15 -8.26
CA ASN A 60 6.22 16.57 -8.83
C ASN A 60 5.17 15.45 -8.75
N ALA A 61 3.96 15.69 -9.25
CA ALA A 61 2.87 14.71 -9.29
C ALA A 61 2.88 13.80 -10.53
N GLY A 62 3.86 13.97 -11.42
CA GLY A 62 3.96 13.18 -12.67
C GLY A 62 4.12 11.69 -12.40
N ASP A 63 3.71 10.90 -13.37
CA ASP A 63 3.77 9.44 -13.36
C ASP A 63 5.14 8.91 -13.76
N LEU A 64 5.23 7.61 -14.05
CA LEU A 64 6.44 6.88 -14.45
C LEU A 64 7.25 7.57 -15.57
N ASN A 65 6.59 8.42 -16.34
CA ASN A 65 7.16 9.18 -17.43
C ASN A 65 7.95 10.44 -17.02
N VAL A 66 8.05 10.72 -15.74
CA VAL A 66 8.74 11.89 -15.25
C VAL A 66 9.97 11.47 -14.46
N PHE A 67 11.12 11.90 -14.92
CA PHE A 67 12.42 11.65 -14.31
C PHE A 67 12.48 12.19 -12.87
N GLN A 68 12.20 11.33 -11.89
CA GLN A 68 12.20 11.69 -10.48
C GLN A 68 12.33 10.48 -9.57
N PRO A 69 12.88 10.64 -8.34
CA PRO A 69 12.84 9.59 -7.34
C PRO A 69 11.40 9.35 -6.87
N ILE A 70 10.98 8.09 -6.88
CA ILE A 70 9.72 7.64 -6.28
C ILE A 70 10.04 6.42 -5.39
N ASN A 71 9.50 6.43 -4.17
CA ASN A 71 9.58 5.30 -3.26
C ASN A 71 8.18 4.89 -2.80
N ILE A 72 8.01 3.63 -2.45
CA ILE A 72 6.80 3.15 -1.80
C ILE A 72 6.89 3.46 -0.31
N THR A 73 6.03 4.34 0.18
CA THR A 73 5.92 4.67 1.60
C THR A 73 4.74 3.96 2.24
N LEU A 74 4.93 3.51 3.47
CA LEU A 74 4.01 2.69 4.23
C LEU A 74 3.61 3.36 5.54
N ARG A 75 2.40 3.07 6.01
CA ARG A 75 1.96 3.26 7.40
C ARG A 75 1.13 2.07 7.86
N ARG A 76 1.11 1.84 9.17
CA ARG A 76 0.32 0.78 9.79
C ARG A 76 -0.52 1.33 10.95
N SER A 77 -1.72 0.78 11.11
CA SER A 77 -2.60 1.04 12.24
C SER A 77 -2.95 -0.26 12.96
N THR A 78 -2.94 -0.24 14.27
CA THR A 78 -3.30 -1.38 15.15
C THR A 78 -4.62 -1.16 15.90
N ASP A 79 -5.31 -0.07 15.62
CA ASP A 79 -6.51 0.39 16.35
C ASP A 79 -7.69 0.70 15.42
N GLY A 80 -7.74 0.03 14.26
CA GLY A 80 -8.81 0.20 13.29
C GLY A 80 -8.76 1.54 12.54
N GLY A 81 -7.57 2.11 12.36
CA GLY A 81 -7.36 3.32 11.57
C GLY A 81 -7.44 4.62 12.37
N LYS A 82 -7.57 4.57 13.70
CA LYS A 82 -7.63 5.77 14.55
C LYS A 82 -6.25 6.44 14.63
N THR A 83 -5.20 5.65 14.83
CA THR A 83 -3.82 6.13 14.82
C THR A 83 -2.96 5.33 13.85
N TRP A 84 -1.90 5.95 13.35
CA TRP A 84 -1.02 5.39 12.33
C TRP A 84 0.45 5.63 12.67
N THR A 85 1.30 4.67 12.33
CA THR A 85 2.76 4.81 12.47
C THR A 85 3.28 6.02 11.68
N LYS A 86 4.51 6.44 11.96
CA LYS A 86 5.22 7.36 11.07
C LYS A 86 5.39 6.73 9.69
N PRO A 87 5.48 7.55 8.60
CA PRO A 87 5.75 7.01 7.26
C PRO A 87 7.13 6.38 7.20
N GLU A 88 7.21 5.20 6.59
CA GLU A 88 8.45 4.47 6.36
C GLU A 88 8.46 3.97 4.92
N ASN A 89 9.61 3.97 4.26
CA ASN A 89 9.71 3.36 2.94
C ASN A 89 9.84 1.84 3.08
N SER A 90 9.13 1.09 2.22
CA SER A 90 9.31 -0.38 2.15
C SER A 90 10.73 -0.75 1.74
N TRP A 91 11.29 0.08 0.88
CA TRP A 91 12.67 0.07 0.41
C TRP A 91 13.04 1.45 -0.10
N THR A 92 14.32 1.85 0.03
CA THR A 92 14.81 3.10 -0.55
C THR A 92 15.63 2.79 -1.79
N TRP A 93 15.09 3.17 -2.95
CA TRP A 93 15.75 2.98 -4.23
C TRP A 93 16.88 3.99 -4.42
N THR A 94 17.98 3.52 -5.01
CA THR A 94 19.14 4.36 -5.29
C THR A 94 18.78 5.41 -6.35
N TRP A 95 19.02 6.67 -6.01
CA TRP A 95 18.87 7.78 -6.95
C TRP A 95 20.05 8.74 -6.80
N ASN A 96 21.00 8.63 -7.72
CA ASN A 96 22.19 9.46 -7.78
C ASN A 96 22.61 9.68 -9.25
N ASP A 97 23.78 10.27 -9.50
CA ASP A 97 24.25 10.57 -10.86
C ASP A 97 24.55 9.31 -11.70
N LYS A 98 24.81 8.17 -11.06
CA LYS A 98 25.20 6.92 -11.73
C LYS A 98 24.02 5.97 -11.88
N GLU A 99 23.15 5.92 -10.88
CA GLU A 99 22.02 4.99 -10.82
C GLU A 99 20.76 5.72 -10.41
N LYS A 100 19.70 5.52 -11.15
CA LYS A 100 18.43 6.20 -10.98
C LYS A 100 17.29 5.19 -11.01
N TRP A 101 17.00 4.61 -9.84
CA TRP A 101 15.92 3.66 -9.64
C TRP A 101 14.71 4.31 -8.98
N SER A 102 13.54 3.89 -9.37
CA SER A 102 12.28 4.31 -8.74
C SER A 102 11.32 3.13 -8.64
N GLY A 103 10.51 3.12 -7.57
CA GLY A 103 9.46 2.14 -7.37
C GLY A 103 8.10 2.81 -7.20
N SER A 104 7.04 2.30 -7.86
CA SER A 104 5.69 2.83 -7.79
C SER A 104 4.59 1.77 -7.98
N ASP A 105 3.34 2.21 -7.89
CA ASP A 105 2.12 1.42 -8.09
C ASP A 105 2.02 0.24 -7.13
N PRO A 106 2.03 0.50 -5.80
CA PRO A 106 1.93 -0.56 -4.81
C PRO A 106 0.58 -1.27 -4.87
N SER A 107 0.61 -2.58 -4.67
CA SER A 107 -0.58 -3.39 -4.45
C SER A 107 -0.29 -4.48 -3.41
N PHE A 108 -1.35 -4.94 -2.70
CA PHE A 108 -1.21 -5.94 -1.67
C PHE A 108 -1.96 -7.22 -2.01
N ILE A 109 -1.37 -8.35 -1.64
CA ILE A 109 -2.07 -9.64 -1.51
C ILE A 109 -1.84 -10.13 -0.09
N VAL A 110 -2.91 -10.60 0.56
CA VAL A 110 -2.85 -11.17 1.92
C VAL A 110 -3.12 -12.66 1.82
N ASP A 111 -2.16 -13.47 2.27
CA ASP A 111 -2.33 -14.91 2.45
C ASP A 111 -2.71 -15.19 3.91
N GLU A 112 -4.02 -15.35 4.14
CA GLU A 112 -4.56 -15.63 5.46
C GLU A 112 -4.09 -16.97 6.03
N LYS A 113 -3.82 -17.94 5.18
CA LYS A 113 -3.37 -19.27 5.60
C LYS A 113 -1.90 -19.26 6.02
N ALA A 114 -1.04 -18.64 5.21
CA ALA A 114 0.39 -18.49 5.52
C ALA A 114 0.69 -17.34 6.51
N LYS A 115 -0.34 -16.52 6.86
CA LYS A 115 -0.19 -15.32 7.70
C LYS A 115 0.85 -14.34 7.14
N LYS A 116 0.83 -14.14 5.82
CA LYS A 116 1.76 -13.26 5.10
C LYS A 116 1.03 -12.16 4.37
N ILE A 117 1.72 -11.02 4.22
CA ILE A 117 1.35 -9.94 3.32
C ILE A 117 2.42 -9.85 2.25
N PHE A 118 1.99 -9.78 1.00
CA PHE A 118 2.85 -9.51 -0.15
C PHE A 118 2.57 -8.09 -0.65
N LEU A 119 3.63 -7.32 -0.84
CA LEU A 119 3.61 -6.00 -1.44
C LEU A 119 4.26 -6.09 -2.83
N PHE A 120 3.46 -5.90 -3.87
CA PHE A 120 3.89 -5.87 -5.26
C PHE A 120 3.99 -4.43 -5.73
N TYR A 121 4.94 -4.13 -6.59
CA TYR A 121 5.10 -2.82 -7.22
C TYR A 121 6.00 -2.87 -8.44
N ASN A 122 5.85 -1.86 -9.29
CA ASN A 122 6.73 -1.65 -10.43
C ASN A 122 8.02 -0.97 -9.98
N VAL A 123 9.12 -1.35 -10.60
CA VAL A 123 10.41 -0.68 -10.46
C VAL A 123 10.95 -0.40 -11.86
N TRP A 124 11.53 0.74 -12.06
CA TRP A 124 12.25 1.03 -13.29
C TRP A 124 13.58 1.68 -13.00
N LYS A 125 14.51 1.42 -13.89
CA LYS A 125 15.80 2.07 -13.95
C LYS A 125 15.80 3.05 -15.09
N TRP A 126 16.13 4.28 -14.80
CA TRP A 126 16.39 5.27 -15.81
C TRP A 126 17.78 5.02 -16.39
N GLU A 127 17.82 4.70 -17.66
CA GLU A 127 19.03 4.74 -18.43
C GLU A 127 19.13 6.15 -19.08
N ASP A 128 20.32 6.68 -19.22
CA ASP A 128 20.56 8.06 -19.67
C ASP A 128 20.28 8.24 -21.18
N THR A 129 19.25 7.58 -21.68
CA THR A 129 18.80 7.60 -23.07
C THR A 129 17.53 8.42 -23.14
N LYS A 130 17.53 9.36 -24.07
CA LYS A 130 16.42 10.29 -24.32
C LYS A 130 15.16 9.63 -24.91
N THR A 131 15.09 8.31 -24.93
CA THR A 131 13.99 7.55 -25.52
C THR A 131 13.38 6.60 -24.49
N TRP A 132 12.07 6.49 -24.52
CA TRP A 132 11.27 5.59 -23.68
C TRP A 132 11.64 4.11 -23.84
N ASP A 133 12.11 3.73 -25.04
CA ASP A 133 12.35 2.34 -25.46
C ASP A 133 13.49 1.66 -24.70
N ASN A 134 14.30 2.42 -23.95
CA ASN A 134 15.45 1.90 -23.22
C ASN A 134 15.24 1.85 -21.69
N ASN A 135 14.05 2.19 -21.19
CA ASN A 135 13.76 2.06 -19.77
C ASN A 135 13.50 0.59 -19.42
N VAL A 136 14.20 0.09 -18.42
CA VAL A 136 14.01 -1.25 -17.92
C VAL A 136 12.93 -1.23 -16.84
N TYR A 137 11.76 -1.78 -17.15
CA TYR A 137 10.67 -2.01 -16.20
C TYR A 137 10.81 -3.39 -15.60
N ARG A 138 10.59 -3.46 -14.29
CA ARG A 138 10.67 -4.68 -13.49
C ARG A 138 9.48 -4.77 -12.54
N PHE A 139 9.06 -5.99 -12.23
CA PHE A 139 8.10 -6.26 -11.17
C PHE A 139 8.81 -6.80 -9.95
N TYR A 140 8.50 -6.23 -8.81
CA TYR A 140 9.09 -6.63 -7.54
C TYR A 140 8.03 -7.04 -6.54
N VAL A 141 8.44 -7.92 -5.65
CA VAL A 141 7.66 -8.33 -4.48
C VAL A 141 8.49 -8.26 -3.23
N GLN A 142 7.88 -7.79 -2.15
CA GLN A 142 8.37 -7.93 -0.78
C GLN A 142 7.32 -8.67 0.04
N GLU A 143 7.74 -9.40 1.07
CA GLU A 143 6.83 -10.08 1.99
C GLU A 143 7.03 -9.62 3.42
N SER A 144 5.93 -9.63 4.19
CA SER A 144 5.90 -9.45 5.62
C SER A 144 5.24 -10.65 6.28
N SER A 145 5.87 -11.20 7.30
CA SER A 145 5.32 -12.29 8.14
C SER A 145 4.94 -11.79 9.56
N ASP A 146 4.97 -10.48 9.78
CA ASP A 146 4.73 -9.85 11.08
C ASP A 146 3.68 -8.72 11.01
N ASN A 147 2.71 -8.89 10.09
CA ASN A 147 1.59 -7.99 9.89
C ASN A 147 2.02 -6.57 9.44
N GLY A 148 3.00 -6.50 8.57
CA GLY A 148 3.46 -5.25 7.96
C GLY A 148 4.39 -4.42 8.84
N LYS A 149 4.98 -4.99 9.91
CA LYS A 149 5.99 -4.31 10.74
C LYS A 149 7.33 -4.24 10.03
N THR A 150 7.74 -5.37 9.45
CA THR A 150 8.99 -5.47 8.68
C THR A 150 8.73 -6.12 7.33
N TRP A 151 9.60 -5.84 6.37
CA TRP A 151 9.49 -6.30 5.01
C TRP A 151 10.80 -6.96 4.56
N SER A 152 10.70 -8.01 3.77
CA SER A 152 11.86 -8.64 3.13
C SER A 152 12.59 -7.64 2.20
N LYS A 153 13.80 -7.99 1.76
CA LYS A 153 14.41 -7.31 0.62
C LYS A 153 13.53 -7.49 -0.63
N PRO A 154 13.49 -6.50 -1.52
CA PRO A 154 12.80 -6.63 -2.81
C PRO A 154 13.34 -7.82 -3.62
N ARG A 155 12.44 -8.63 -4.17
CA ARG A 155 12.74 -9.70 -5.11
C ARG A 155 12.15 -9.37 -6.47
N ASP A 156 12.98 -9.37 -7.50
CA ASP A 156 12.55 -9.24 -8.88
C ASP A 156 11.81 -10.53 -9.31
N ILE A 157 10.59 -10.38 -9.81
CA ILE A 157 9.74 -11.45 -10.31
C ILE A 157 9.39 -11.28 -11.79
N SER A 158 10.06 -10.38 -12.48
CA SER A 158 9.73 -10.04 -13.87
C SER A 158 9.78 -11.28 -14.78
N ALA A 159 10.78 -12.13 -14.60
CA ALA A 159 10.92 -13.35 -15.39
C ALA A 159 9.83 -14.40 -15.09
N ASP A 160 9.24 -14.34 -13.87
CA ASP A 160 8.21 -15.30 -13.46
C ASP A 160 6.83 -14.97 -14.06
N ILE A 161 6.61 -13.71 -14.46
CA ILE A 161 5.31 -13.20 -14.91
C ILE A 161 5.32 -12.65 -16.34
N SER A 162 6.48 -12.53 -16.99
CA SER A 162 6.60 -12.12 -18.39
C SER A 162 6.27 -13.30 -19.31
N PHE A 163 5.56 -13.02 -20.40
CA PHE A 163 5.44 -13.99 -21.48
C PHE A 163 6.79 -14.07 -22.20
N PRO A 164 7.26 -15.29 -22.54
CA PRO A 164 8.41 -15.43 -23.43
C PRO A 164 8.06 -14.78 -24.78
N GLU A 165 8.97 -13.98 -25.29
CA GLU A 165 8.91 -13.42 -26.65
C GLU A 165 9.14 -14.52 -27.68
#